data_bee6988f5805fdd66b8e4e5038a7c691
#
_entry.id   bee6988f5805fdd66b8e4e5038a7c691
#
_cell.length_a   1.000
_cell.length_b   1.000
_cell.length_c   1.000
_cell.angle_alpha   90.00
_cell.angle_beta   90.00
_cell.angle_gamma   90.00
#
_symmetry.space_group_name_H-M   'P 1'
#
loop_
_entity.id
_entity.type
_entity.pdbx_description
1 polymer ?
#
loop_
_entity_poly.entity_id
_entity_poly.type
_entity_poly.pdbx_seq_one_letter_code
_entity_poly.pdbx_strand_id
1 'polypeptide(L)'
;MSHILVNVAWPYANGPRHIGHVAGFGVPSDVYARYERMKGNDVLMVSGTDEHGTPILVEADKEGVSAQELANRYNRVIAKDLCDLGLSYDLFTRTTTGNHEQVVQELFKQCLANGYIYKGTQKVAISPSTGRTLPDRYIEGTCPICGADGARGDQCDACGNELDPDELLNPVSKINGETPRFEETEHFFLDLPALAEANLAWLKTREGWRTNVINFSIGLFKEVKPRAITRDIDWGIPVPVAGWIDNPNKKLYVWFDAVIGYLSASIEWARRKGDPEAWRAWWNDPETPGYYFMGKDNITFHSQIWPSEMLGYNGQGSKGGETGKHGPLNMPEQVVASEFMTMEGKKFSSSRGIVIYVKDILARYPVDAVRYYISVAGPESSDSDFTWAEFVRHNNEELAASWGNLVNRVANLMNKNFGEIPALDENEMTDEDRALLSETKAAFNTVGSLIENHRQKNALSEAMRVVGDINKYISATEPWKIKDNPARLGTVLHVAAQAVSDANHLLAPFLPHSAQKVWEALGGTGTFSPLPRLEEVEDLDKPGFMYPIITGDYKLGETVHPWASEPIVAGAPVPKPHPIFAKIPPEAVEEELARFDSELKARREAEAARLAAEKAKLEG
;
A
#
# COMPACT_ATOMS: atom_id res chain seq x y z
N MET A 1 -17.01 -9.75 16.53
CA MET A 1 -15.71 -9.82 15.83
C MET A 1 -16.02 -10.18 14.39
N SER A 2 -15.86 -9.25 13.48
CA SER A 2 -16.09 -9.47 12.04
C SER A 2 -14.75 -9.68 11.36
N HIS A 3 -14.73 -10.45 10.26
CA HIS A 3 -13.54 -10.57 9.43
C HIS A 3 -13.47 -9.37 8.48
N ILE A 4 -12.29 -8.84 8.26
CA ILE A 4 -12.02 -7.73 7.32
C ILE A 4 -10.83 -8.13 6.46
N LEU A 5 -11.01 -8.13 5.14
CA LEU A 5 -9.93 -8.37 4.20
C LEU A 5 -9.36 -7.05 3.71
N VAL A 6 -8.05 -6.85 3.88
CA VAL A 6 -7.32 -5.67 3.41
C VAL A 6 -6.31 -6.10 2.35
N ASN A 7 -6.63 -5.81 1.12
CA ASN A 7 -5.82 -6.14 -0.05
C ASN A 7 -5.03 -4.90 -0.51
N VAL A 8 -3.73 -5.02 -0.59
CA VAL A 8 -2.86 -3.90 -0.95
C VAL A 8 -2.20 -4.16 -2.30
N ALA A 9 -2.28 -3.21 -3.21
CA ALA A 9 -1.76 -3.36 -4.57
C ALA A 9 -0.31 -3.84 -4.59
N TRP A 10 -0.04 -4.79 -5.50
CA TRP A 10 1.23 -5.47 -5.61
C TRP A 10 2.27 -4.62 -6.36
N PRO A 11 3.36 -4.18 -5.72
CA PRO A 11 4.42 -3.45 -6.42
C PRO A 11 5.24 -4.36 -7.33
N TYR A 12 5.57 -3.88 -8.54
CA TYR A 12 6.50 -4.58 -9.43
C TYR A 12 7.91 -4.67 -8.83
N ALA A 13 8.53 -5.87 -8.91
CA ALA A 13 9.89 -6.10 -8.45
C ALA A 13 10.95 -5.66 -9.49
N ASN A 14 10.81 -4.45 -10.03
CA ASN A 14 11.71 -3.87 -11.04
C ASN A 14 12.51 -2.66 -10.53
N GLY A 15 12.49 -2.40 -9.24
CA GLY A 15 13.21 -1.29 -8.60
C GLY A 15 12.73 -1.04 -7.17
N PRO A 16 13.45 -0.22 -6.39
CA PRO A 16 13.01 0.16 -5.04
C PRO A 16 11.75 1.02 -5.10
N ARG A 17 11.00 1.04 -4.01
CA ARG A 17 9.79 1.87 -3.91
C ARG A 17 10.14 3.27 -3.43
N HIS A 18 9.45 4.26 -3.98
CA HIS A 18 9.56 5.65 -3.56
C HIS A 18 8.34 6.09 -2.73
N ILE A 19 8.45 7.24 -2.05
CA ILE A 19 7.41 7.73 -1.14
C ILE A 19 6.06 7.92 -1.82
N GLY A 20 6.00 8.25 -3.10
CA GLY A 20 4.74 8.35 -3.86
C GLY A 20 4.00 7.02 -3.95
N HIS A 21 4.70 5.88 -4.05
CA HIS A 21 4.07 4.56 -4.02
C HIS A 21 3.44 4.28 -2.66
N VAL A 22 4.22 4.45 -1.58
CA VAL A 22 3.72 4.12 -0.23
C VAL A 22 2.71 5.15 0.29
N ALA A 23 2.66 6.34 -0.27
CA ALA A 23 1.59 7.31 -0.04
C ALA A 23 0.28 6.89 -0.75
N GLY A 24 0.38 6.18 -1.87
CA GLY A 24 -0.78 5.67 -2.60
C GLY A 24 -1.38 4.42 -1.95
N PHE A 25 -0.60 3.36 -1.81
CA PHE A 25 -1.12 2.07 -1.32
C PHE A 25 -0.72 1.72 0.12
N GLY A 26 0.48 2.16 0.57
CA GLY A 26 1.11 1.60 1.77
C GLY A 26 0.57 2.15 3.09
N VAL A 27 0.89 3.41 3.42
CA VAL A 27 0.47 4.00 4.70
C VAL A 27 -1.05 4.04 4.88
N PRO A 28 -1.86 4.40 3.85
CA PRO A 28 -3.31 4.39 4.00
C PRO A 28 -3.90 3.02 4.34
N SER A 29 -3.41 1.94 3.74
CA SER A 29 -3.87 0.58 4.04
C SER A 29 -3.51 0.14 5.45
N ASP A 30 -2.30 0.48 5.90
CA ASP A 30 -1.82 0.13 7.24
C ASP A 30 -2.57 0.89 8.35
N VAL A 31 -2.84 2.18 8.14
CA VAL A 31 -3.68 2.97 9.07
C VAL A 31 -5.06 2.33 9.23
N TYR A 32 -5.69 1.94 8.13
CA TYR A 32 -6.99 1.29 8.15
C TYR A 32 -6.93 -0.08 8.84
N ALA A 33 -5.97 -0.93 8.50
CA ALA A 33 -5.81 -2.26 9.09
C ALA A 33 -5.55 -2.19 10.61
N ARG A 34 -4.67 -1.28 11.07
CA ARG A 34 -4.41 -1.06 12.49
C ARG A 34 -5.66 -0.61 13.24
N TYR A 35 -6.39 0.34 12.68
CA TYR A 35 -7.64 0.82 13.26
C TYR A 35 -8.67 -0.33 13.39
N GLU A 36 -8.88 -1.12 12.35
CA GLU A 36 -9.86 -2.22 12.37
C GLU A 36 -9.49 -3.31 13.40
N ARG A 37 -8.19 -3.61 13.56
CA ARG A 37 -7.71 -4.50 14.64
C ARG A 37 -7.98 -3.92 16.02
N MET A 38 -7.71 -2.62 16.23
CA MET A 38 -8.01 -1.93 17.49
C MET A 38 -9.51 -1.90 17.79
N LYS A 39 -10.36 -1.80 16.76
CA LYS A 39 -11.82 -1.89 16.87
C LYS A 39 -12.30 -3.29 17.27
N GLY A 40 -11.47 -4.30 17.14
CA GLY A 40 -11.77 -5.68 17.53
C GLY A 40 -12.16 -6.58 16.37
N ASN A 41 -11.90 -6.18 15.14
CA ASN A 41 -12.10 -7.01 13.96
C ASN A 41 -10.89 -7.90 13.69
N ASP A 42 -11.15 -9.06 13.09
CA ASP A 42 -10.13 -9.99 12.65
C ASP A 42 -9.72 -9.62 11.22
N VAL A 43 -8.55 -8.97 11.11
CA VAL A 43 -8.06 -8.42 9.85
C VAL A 43 -7.05 -9.35 9.22
N LEU A 44 -7.24 -9.64 7.93
CA LEU A 44 -6.24 -10.27 7.09
C LEU A 44 -5.73 -9.25 6.06
N MET A 45 -4.53 -8.71 6.29
CA MET A 45 -3.87 -7.75 5.41
C MET A 45 -2.81 -8.44 4.56
N VAL A 46 -3.01 -8.48 3.25
CA VAL A 46 -2.12 -9.20 2.33
C VAL A 46 -1.64 -8.33 1.16
N SER A 47 -0.42 -8.64 0.70
CA SER A 47 0.18 -8.13 -0.52
C SER A 47 1.39 -8.98 -0.91
N GLY A 48 2.17 -8.52 -1.86
CA GLY A 48 3.43 -9.12 -2.27
C GLY A 48 4.07 -8.36 -3.43
N THR A 49 5.20 -8.84 -3.92
CA THR A 49 5.81 -8.30 -5.13
C THR A 49 5.22 -8.98 -6.38
N ASP A 50 4.81 -8.14 -7.33
CA ASP A 50 4.47 -8.55 -8.68
C ASP A 50 5.78 -8.73 -9.46
N GLU A 51 6.06 -9.98 -9.86
CA GLU A 51 7.36 -10.38 -10.41
C GLU A 51 7.30 -10.89 -11.83
N HIS A 52 6.12 -11.07 -12.36
CA HIS A 52 5.91 -11.47 -13.74
C HIS A 52 5.74 -10.24 -14.67
N GLY A 53 5.76 -10.51 -15.95
CA GLY A 53 5.46 -9.51 -16.95
C GLY A 53 6.65 -8.68 -17.42
N THR A 54 6.32 -7.83 -18.38
CA THR A 54 7.30 -7.08 -19.18
C THR A 54 8.10 -6.02 -18.41
N PRO A 55 7.60 -5.39 -17.32
CA PRO A 55 8.42 -4.45 -16.54
C PRO A 55 9.69 -5.10 -15.95
N ILE A 56 9.57 -6.36 -15.55
CA ILE A 56 10.71 -7.12 -15.02
C ILE A 56 11.68 -7.45 -16.14
N LEU A 57 11.18 -7.96 -17.29
CA LEU A 57 12.00 -8.30 -18.43
C LEU A 57 12.78 -7.10 -18.98
N VAL A 58 12.11 -5.94 -19.14
CA VAL A 58 12.76 -4.71 -19.63
C VAL A 58 13.92 -4.30 -18.73
N GLU A 59 13.75 -4.35 -17.42
CA GLU A 59 14.79 -3.95 -16.49
C GLU A 59 15.90 -5.00 -16.38
N ALA A 60 15.55 -6.29 -16.43
CA ALA A 60 16.52 -7.38 -16.47
C ALA A 60 17.40 -7.32 -17.72
N ASP A 61 16.81 -7.07 -18.90
CA ASP A 61 17.55 -6.87 -20.16
C ASP A 61 18.51 -5.68 -20.08
N LYS A 62 18.09 -4.56 -19.48
CA LYS A 62 18.96 -3.39 -19.30
C LYS A 62 20.16 -3.67 -18.39
N GLU A 63 19.95 -4.44 -17.32
CA GLU A 63 20.98 -4.78 -16.36
C GLU A 63 21.82 -5.99 -16.79
N GLY A 64 21.41 -6.74 -17.83
CA GLY A 64 22.08 -7.95 -18.30
C GLY A 64 22.01 -9.13 -17.33
N VAL A 65 20.92 -9.21 -16.56
CA VAL A 65 20.64 -10.30 -15.59
C VAL A 65 19.38 -11.07 -15.98
N SER A 66 19.14 -12.22 -15.35
CA SER A 66 17.89 -12.95 -15.53
C SER A 66 16.72 -12.26 -14.83
N ALA A 67 15.49 -12.45 -15.33
CA ALA A 67 14.27 -11.95 -14.70
C ALA A 67 14.13 -12.45 -13.26
N GLN A 68 14.48 -13.73 -13.00
CA GLN A 68 14.44 -14.32 -11.66
C GLN A 68 15.43 -13.63 -10.69
N GLU A 69 16.64 -13.34 -11.15
CA GLU A 69 17.65 -12.66 -10.34
C GLU A 69 17.23 -11.23 -9.99
N LEU A 70 16.70 -10.49 -10.98
CA LEU A 70 16.16 -9.15 -10.76
C LEU A 70 15.01 -9.18 -9.75
N ALA A 71 14.02 -10.05 -9.95
CA ALA A 71 12.88 -10.21 -9.08
C ALA A 71 13.30 -10.57 -7.65
N ASN A 72 14.23 -11.52 -7.46
CA ASN A 72 14.76 -11.91 -6.15
C ASN A 72 15.41 -10.74 -5.42
N ARG A 73 16.17 -9.92 -6.13
CA ARG A 73 16.85 -8.74 -5.56
C ARG A 73 15.83 -7.71 -5.08
N TYR A 74 14.90 -7.32 -5.95
CA TYR A 74 13.96 -6.26 -5.62
C TYR A 74 12.83 -6.70 -4.69
N ASN A 75 12.44 -7.98 -4.68
CA ASN A 75 11.56 -8.51 -3.65
C ASN A 75 12.16 -8.25 -2.24
N ARG A 76 13.46 -8.57 -2.04
CA ARG A 76 14.15 -8.33 -0.76
C ARG A 76 14.21 -6.87 -0.38
N VAL A 77 14.52 -5.99 -1.34
CA VAL A 77 14.58 -4.54 -1.11
C VAL A 77 13.19 -4.01 -0.72
N ILE A 78 12.17 -4.36 -1.49
CA ILE A 78 10.80 -3.89 -1.26
C ILE A 78 10.25 -4.41 0.06
N ALA A 79 10.40 -5.72 0.35
CA ALA A 79 9.93 -6.29 1.60
C ALA A 79 10.60 -5.61 2.82
N LYS A 80 11.91 -5.36 2.73
CA LYS A 80 12.62 -4.64 3.80
C LYS A 80 12.11 -3.21 3.96
N ASP A 81 11.97 -2.45 2.88
CA ASP A 81 11.52 -1.06 2.90
C ASP A 81 10.11 -0.92 3.51
N LEU A 82 9.18 -1.82 3.13
CA LEU A 82 7.81 -1.80 3.64
C LEU A 82 7.74 -2.27 5.12
N CYS A 83 8.58 -3.24 5.51
CA CYS A 83 8.71 -3.66 6.90
C CYS A 83 9.29 -2.55 7.77
N ASP A 84 10.36 -1.88 7.33
CA ASP A 84 10.98 -0.76 8.03
C ASP A 84 10.02 0.44 8.16
N LEU A 85 9.14 0.66 7.17
CA LEU A 85 8.07 1.66 7.23
C LEU A 85 6.96 1.29 8.23
N GLY A 86 6.95 0.06 8.74
CA GLY A 86 6.02 -0.43 9.74
C GLY A 86 4.66 -0.86 9.16
N LEU A 87 4.59 -1.28 7.91
CA LEU A 87 3.34 -1.76 7.31
C LEU A 87 2.99 -3.15 7.84
N SER A 88 1.89 -3.25 8.58
CA SER A 88 1.50 -4.40 9.40
C SER A 88 0.81 -5.51 8.60
N TYR A 89 1.46 -6.01 7.55
CA TYR A 89 0.95 -7.15 6.79
C TYR A 89 0.87 -8.42 7.66
N ASP A 90 -0.22 -9.18 7.50
CA ASP A 90 -0.30 -10.57 7.99
C ASP A 90 0.54 -11.48 7.09
N LEU A 91 0.56 -11.18 5.78
CA LEU A 91 1.51 -11.75 4.84
C LEU A 91 1.81 -10.78 3.70
N PHE A 92 3.09 -10.45 3.52
CA PHE A 92 3.62 -9.90 2.28
C PHE A 92 4.52 -10.96 1.64
N THR A 93 4.17 -11.39 0.43
CA THR A 93 4.83 -12.51 -0.27
C THR A 93 5.27 -12.11 -1.68
N ARG A 94 5.16 -13.01 -2.68
CA ARG A 94 5.60 -12.80 -4.06
C ARG A 94 4.84 -13.69 -5.05
N THR A 95 4.74 -13.27 -6.32
CA THR A 95 4.02 -14.02 -7.36
C THR A 95 4.80 -15.22 -7.94
N THR A 96 6.11 -15.33 -7.71
CA THR A 96 6.92 -16.44 -8.21
C THR A 96 6.88 -17.70 -7.33
N THR A 97 6.02 -17.74 -6.31
CA THR A 97 5.83 -18.92 -5.46
C THR A 97 5.08 -20.04 -6.18
N GLY A 98 5.33 -21.28 -5.76
CA GLY A 98 4.58 -22.44 -6.25
C GLY A 98 3.10 -22.38 -5.87
N ASN A 99 2.80 -21.86 -4.68
CA ASN A 99 1.42 -21.63 -4.24
C ASN A 99 0.68 -20.66 -5.18
N HIS A 100 1.27 -19.53 -5.55
CA HIS A 100 0.65 -18.57 -6.46
C HIS A 100 0.41 -19.18 -7.85
N GLU A 101 1.41 -19.86 -8.40
CA GLU A 101 1.31 -20.53 -9.71
C GLU A 101 0.11 -21.49 -9.75
N GLN A 102 -0.06 -22.34 -8.72
CA GLN A 102 -1.17 -23.29 -8.63
C GLN A 102 -2.52 -22.59 -8.57
N VAL A 103 -2.67 -21.56 -7.72
CA VAL A 103 -3.94 -20.82 -7.57
C VAL A 103 -4.34 -20.13 -8.87
N VAL A 104 -3.39 -19.47 -9.54
CA VAL A 104 -3.64 -18.82 -10.83
C VAL A 104 -4.08 -19.82 -11.89
N GLN A 105 -3.37 -20.95 -12.01
CA GLN A 105 -3.72 -21.99 -12.96
C GLN A 105 -5.11 -22.59 -12.69
N GLU A 106 -5.53 -22.67 -11.43
CA GLU A 106 -6.86 -23.16 -11.06
C GLU A 106 -7.97 -22.20 -11.42
N LEU A 107 -7.78 -20.89 -11.18
CA LEU A 107 -8.74 -19.88 -11.63
C LEU A 107 -8.85 -19.86 -13.15
N PHE A 108 -7.73 -19.94 -13.86
CA PHE A 108 -7.71 -20.05 -15.32
C PHE A 108 -8.52 -21.25 -15.81
N LYS A 109 -8.29 -22.46 -15.26
CA LYS A 109 -9.01 -23.68 -15.64
C LYS A 109 -10.51 -23.56 -15.41
N GLN A 110 -10.91 -22.98 -14.29
CA GLN A 110 -12.33 -22.81 -13.97
C GLN A 110 -13.00 -21.80 -14.91
N CYS A 111 -12.38 -20.66 -15.18
CA CYS A 111 -12.89 -19.68 -16.14
C CYS A 111 -12.95 -20.25 -17.57
N LEU A 112 -11.98 -21.09 -17.95
CA LEU A 112 -11.99 -21.81 -19.22
C LEU A 112 -13.14 -22.83 -19.29
N ALA A 113 -13.36 -23.62 -18.24
CA ALA A 113 -14.46 -24.59 -18.14
C ALA A 113 -15.83 -23.92 -18.21
N ASN A 114 -15.98 -22.74 -17.60
CA ASN A 114 -17.19 -21.92 -17.65
C ASN A 114 -17.35 -21.15 -18.99
N GLY A 115 -16.37 -21.25 -19.90
CA GLY A 115 -16.40 -20.64 -21.22
C GLY A 115 -16.10 -19.14 -21.27
N TYR A 116 -15.61 -18.54 -20.15
CA TYR A 116 -15.18 -17.14 -20.12
C TYR A 116 -13.73 -16.91 -20.56
N ILE A 117 -12.98 -17.99 -20.73
CA ILE A 117 -11.69 -17.98 -21.41
C ILE A 117 -11.81 -18.81 -22.66
N TYR A 118 -11.31 -18.30 -23.78
CA TYR A 118 -11.35 -18.96 -25.06
C TYR A 118 -10.07 -18.69 -25.88
N LYS A 119 -9.79 -19.53 -26.87
CA LYS A 119 -8.64 -19.41 -27.76
C LYS A 119 -8.98 -18.54 -28.97
N GLY A 120 -8.09 -17.63 -29.30
CA GLY A 120 -8.22 -16.73 -30.45
C GLY A 120 -6.84 -16.31 -30.98
N THR A 121 -6.82 -15.36 -31.91
CA THR A 121 -5.58 -14.79 -32.45
C THR A 121 -5.46 -13.32 -32.12
N GLN A 122 -4.23 -12.87 -31.95
CA GLN A 122 -3.88 -11.46 -31.73
C GLN A 122 -2.62 -11.13 -32.55
N LYS A 123 -2.52 -9.89 -33.00
CA LYS A 123 -1.29 -9.37 -33.59
C LYS A 123 -0.29 -9.04 -32.51
N VAL A 124 0.92 -9.54 -32.65
CA VAL A 124 2.05 -9.23 -31.77
C VAL A 124 3.11 -8.47 -32.56
N ALA A 125 3.78 -7.57 -31.88
CA ALA A 125 4.86 -6.79 -32.46
C ALA A 125 6.15 -7.63 -32.50
N ILE A 126 6.86 -7.57 -33.62
CA ILE A 126 8.13 -8.27 -33.84
C ILE A 126 9.16 -7.25 -34.33
N SER A 127 10.35 -7.31 -33.75
CA SER A 127 11.51 -6.53 -34.23
C SER A 127 11.96 -7.04 -35.60
N PRO A 128 11.91 -6.22 -36.66
CA PRO A 128 12.34 -6.64 -37.98
C PRO A 128 13.80 -7.08 -38.05
N SER A 129 14.67 -6.40 -37.31
CA SER A 129 16.13 -6.67 -37.34
C SER A 129 16.52 -7.94 -36.57
N THR A 130 15.83 -8.27 -35.48
CA THR A 130 16.20 -9.39 -34.60
C THR A 130 15.26 -10.59 -34.72
N GLY A 131 14.07 -10.43 -35.28
CA GLY A 131 13.01 -11.44 -35.31
C GLY A 131 12.40 -11.72 -33.91
N ARG A 132 12.80 -10.97 -32.87
CA ARG A 132 12.31 -11.15 -31.49
C ARG A 132 10.93 -10.54 -31.34
N THR A 133 10.04 -11.25 -30.64
CA THR A 133 8.78 -10.69 -30.19
C THR A 133 9.05 -9.56 -29.21
N LEU A 134 8.34 -8.44 -29.40
CA LEU A 134 8.42 -7.25 -28.56
C LEU A 134 7.17 -7.19 -27.70
N PRO A 135 7.25 -7.59 -26.43
CA PRO A 135 6.13 -7.46 -25.49
C PRO A 135 5.69 -6.00 -25.33
N ASP A 136 4.47 -5.81 -24.86
CA ASP A 136 3.72 -4.55 -24.85
C ASP A 136 4.54 -3.32 -24.42
N ARG A 137 5.35 -3.42 -23.35
CA ARG A 137 6.16 -2.30 -22.82
C ARG A 137 7.48 -2.03 -23.55
N TYR A 138 7.81 -2.87 -24.50
CA TYR A 138 8.91 -2.61 -25.45
C TYR A 138 8.48 -1.72 -26.62
N ILE A 139 7.17 -1.42 -26.72
CA ILE A 139 6.59 -0.58 -27.77
C ILE A 139 6.05 0.70 -27.14
N GLU A 140 6.30 1.81 -27.80
CA GLU A 140 5.65 3.08 -27.50
C GLU A 140 5.21 3.78 -28.78
N GLY A 141 4.22 4.68 -28.66
CA GLY A 141 3.70 5.44 -29.77
C GLY A 141 2.75 6.52 -29.30
N THR A 142 1.94 7.07 -30.21
CA THR A 142 0.91 8.05 -29.86
C THR A 142 -0.40 7.31 -29.54
N CYS A 143 -1.02 7.66 -28.42
CA CYS A 143 -2.31 7.07 -28.01
C CYS A 143 -3.42 7.40 -29.01
N PRO A 144 -4.15 6.42 -29.57
CA PRO A 144 -5.22 6.67 -30.52
C PRO A 144 -6.46 7.31 -29.85
N ILE A 145 -6.58 7.23 -28.52
CA ILE A 145 -7.76 7.71 -27.77
C ILE A 145 -7.60 9.18 -27.37
N CYS A 146 -6.46 9.55 -26.78
CA CYS A 146 -6.25 10.91 -26.26
C CYS A 146 -5.19 11.72 -27.01
N GLY A 147 -4.47 11.13 -27.96
CA GLY A 147 -3.42 11.80 -28.74
C GLY A 147 -2.11 12.06 -27.98
N ALA A 148 -1.95 11.54 -26.77
CA ALA A 148 -0.72 11.70 -26.01
C ALA A 148 0.43 10.87 -26.59
N ASP A 149 1.61 11.48 -26.72
CA ASP A 149 2.84 10.79 -27.12
C ASP A 149 3.43 9.97 -25.98
N GLY A 150 4.18 8.92 -26.32
CA GLY A 150 4.82 8.04 -25.36
C GLY A 150 3.84 7.07 -24.67
N ALA A 151 2.66 6.83 -25.24
CA ALA A 151 1.76 5.78 -24.80
C ALA A 151 2.42 4.42 -25.00
N ARG A 152 2.28 3.54 -24.00
CA ARG A 152 2.84 2.19 -24.05
C ARG A 152 1.90 1.24 -24.76
N GLY A 153 2.42 0.12 -25.23
CA GLY A 153 1.63 -0.89 -25.91
C GLY A 153 0.61 -1.64 -25.04
N ASP A 154 0.62 -1.41 -23.72
CA ASP A 154 -0.33 -1.99 -22.77
C ASP A 154 -1.32 -0.96 -22.20
N GLN A 155 -0.88 0.28 -22.03
CA GLN A 155 -1.70 1.32 -21.38
C GLN A 155 -1.16 2.72 -21.69
N CYS A 156 -2.07 3.69 -21.80
CA CYS A 156 -1.71 5.10 -21.89
C CYS A 156 -1.61 5.73 -20.50
N ASP A 157 -0.43 6.24 -20.14
CA ASP A 157 -0.21 6.91 -18.84
C ASP A 157 -0.99 8.24 -18.70
N ALA A 158 -1.41 8.84 -19.81
CA ALA A 158 -2.12 10.13 -19.79
C ALA A 158 -3.63 9.96 -19.55
N CYS A 159 -4.26 8.98 -20.19
CA CYS A 159 -5.72 8.77 -20.08
C CYS A 159 -6.13 7.50 -19.32
N GLY A 160 -5.15 6.64 -18.95
CA GLY A 160 -5.39 5.42 -18.20
C GLY A 160 -6.06 4.28 -18.99
N ASN A 161 -6.38 4.50 -20.28
CA ASN A 161 -7.00 3.45 -21.09
C ASN A 161 -5.99 2.36 -21.46
N GLU A 162 -6.50 1.13 -21.49
CA GLU A 162 -5.76 -0.03 -22.01
C GLU A 162 -5.60 0.09 -23.51
N LEU A 163 -4.48 -0.41 -24.02
CA LEU A 163 -4.11 -0.39 -25.43
C LEU A 163 -3.55 -1.75 -25.84
N ASP A 164 -3.65 -2.08 -27.12
CA ASP A 164 -2.85 -3.12 -27.76
C ASP A 164 -1.75 -2.48 -28.62
N PRO A 165 -0.57 -3.11 -28.78
CA PRO A 165 0.56 -2.51 -29.51
C PRO A 165 0.23 -2.11 -30.94
N ASP A 166 -0.67 -2.81 -31.63
CA ASP A 166 -1.10 -2.52 -32.99
C ASP A 166 -2.16 -1.40 -33.08
N GLU A 167 -2.71 -0.96 -31.96
CA GLU A 167 -3.60 0.22 -31.89
C GLU A 167 -2.82 1.55 -31.81
N LEU A 168 -1.55 1.51 -31.38
CA LEU A 168 -0.72 2.71 -31.27
C LEU A 168 -0.48 3.36 -32.63
N LEU A 169 -0.56 4.69 -32.66
CA LEU A 169 -0.13 5.47 -33.82
C LEU A 169 1.39 5.64 -33.78
N ASN A 170 2.03 5.42 -34.94
CA ASN A 170 3.50 5.50 -35.09
C ASN A 170 4.27 4.67 -34.05
N PRO A 171 3.98 3.36 -33.91
CA PRO A 171 4.63 2.53 -32.92
C PRO A 171 6.13 2.37 -33.22
N VAL A 172 6.94 2.46 -32.17
CA VAL A 172 8.41 2.25 -32.23
C VAL A 172 8.86 1.32 -31.11
N SER A 173 9.88 0.52 -31.41
CA SER A 173 10.57 -0.31 -30.42
C SER A 173 11.44 0.55 -29.51
N LYS A 174 11.29 0.39 -28.19
CA LYS A 174 12.15 1.06 -27.19
C LYS A 174 13.57 0.50 -27.15
N ILE A 175 13.82 -0.65 -27.77
CA ILE A 175 15.15 -1.28 -27.79
C ILE A 175 16.06 -0.57 -28.79
N ASN A 176 15.54 -0.31 -30.01
CA ASN A 176 16.36 0.15 -31.13
C ASN A 176 15.69 1.22 -31.99
N GLY A 177 14.49 1.71 -31.61
CA GLY A 177 13.77 2.77 -32.32
C GLY A 177 13.17 2.36 -33.66
N GLU A 178 13.26 1.08 -34.06
CA GLU A 178 12.68 0.62 -35.33
C GLU A 178 11.15 0.49 -35.24
N THR A 179 10.46 0.64 -36.37
CA THR A 179 9.04 0.36 -36.47
C THR A 179 8.81 -1.15 -36.46
N PRO A 180 8.05 -1.70 -35.50
CA PRO A 180 7.81 -3.14 -35.44
C PRO A 180 6.94 -3.60 -36.62
N ARG A 181 7.11 -4.86 -37.02
CA ARG A 181 6.11 -5.57 -37.84
C ARG A 181 5.15 -6.31 -36.94
N PHE A 182 3.92 -6.53 -37.40
CA PHE A 182 2.89 -7.24 -36.66
C PHE A 182 2.59 -8.59 -37.32
N GLU A 183 2.55 -9.65 -36.51
CA GLU A 183 2.21 -11.01 -36.94
C GLU A 183 1.10 -11.57 -36.04
N GLU A 184 0.20 -12.40 -36.62
CA GLU A 184 -0.83 -13.07 -35.83
C GLU A 184 -0.27 -14.28 -35.10
N THR A 185 -0.59 -14.38 -33.80
CA THR A 185 -0.28 -15.54 -32.98
C THR A 185 -1.49 -15.93 -32.14
N GLU A 186 -1.53 -17.20 -31.75
CA GLU A 186 -2.65 -17.71 -30.92
C GLU A 186 -2.45 -17.30 -29.46
N HIS A 187 -3.55 -16.88 -28.85
CA HIS A 187 -3.63 -16.51 -27.43
C HIS A 187 -4.94 -16.99 -26.81
N PHE A 188 -4.97 -17.04 -25.48
CA PHE A 188 -6.20 -17.15 -24.72
C PHE A 188 -6.70 -15.75 -24.35
N PHE A 189 -8.02 -15.58 -24.44
CA PHE A 189 -8.72 -14.32 -24.18
C PHE A 189 -9.69 -14.49 -23.03
N LEU A 190 -9.73 -13.51 -22.12
CA LEU A 190 -10.80 -13.34 -21.17
C LEU A 190 -11.96 -12.59 -21.87
N ASP A 191 -13.14 -13.20 -21.87
CA ASP A 191 -14.35 -12.68 -22.49
C ASP A 191 -15.02 -11.63 -21.58
N LEU A 192 -14.37 -10.47 -21.46
CA LEU A 192 -14.90 -9.35 -20.68
C LEU A 192 -16.32 -8.93 -21.11
N PRO A 193 -16.69 -8.91 -22.42
CA PRO A 193 -18.06 -8.63 -22.83
C PRO A 193 -19.10 -9.57 -22.21
N ALA A 194 -18.79 -10.86 -22.08
CA ALA A 194 -19.70 -11.84 -21.45
C ALA A 194 -19.85 -11.65 -19.92
N LEU A 195 -18.96 -10.89 -19.30
CA LEU A 195 -18.92 -10.59 -17.87
C LEU A 195 -19.37 -9.15 -17.57
N ALA A 196 -19.45 -8.29 -18.58
CA ALA A 196 -19.64 -6.85 -18.42
C ALA A 196 -20.96 -6.47 -17.74
N GLU A 197 -22.06 -7.12 -18.08
CA GLU A 197 -23.38 -6.82 -17.49
C GLU A 197 -23.39 -7.13 -15.99
N ALA A 198 -22.90 -8.31 -15.59
CA ALA A 198 -22.83 -8.72 -14.20
C ALA A 198 -21.89 -7.83 -13.39
N ASN A 199 -20.71 -7.50 -13.94
CA ASN A 199 -19.74 -6.61 -13.30
C ASN A 199 -20.31 -5.20 -13.14
N LEU A 200 -20.91 -4.62 -14.18
CA LEU A 200 -21.53 -3.29 -14.11
C LEU A 200 -22.72 -3.25 -13.13
N ALA A 201 -23.51 -4.34 -13.06
CA ALA A 201 -24.60 -4.46 -12.10
C ALA A 201 -24.07 -4.44 -10.66
N TRP A 202 -23.03 -5.22 -10.38
CA TRP A 202 -22.33 -5.18 -9.08
C TRP A 202 -21.77 -3.79 -8.77
N LEU A 203 -21.07 -3.17 -9.72
CA LEU A 203 -20.45 -1.87 -9.53
C LEU A 203 -21.47 -0.77 -9.18
N LYS A 204 -22.67 -0.82 -9.77
CA LYS A 204 -23.76 0.12 -9.48
C LYS A 204 -24.37 -0.03 -8.08
N THR A 205 -24.11 -1.13 -7.38
CA THR A 205 -24.55 -1.33 -6.01
C THR A 205 -23.54 -0.82 -4.99
N ARG A 206 -22.35 -0.37 -5.42
CA ARG A 206 -21.28 0.05 -4.53
C ARG A 206 -21.55 1.44 -3.97
N GLU A 207 -21.51 1.54 -2.65
CA GLU A 207 -21.67 2.77 -1.90
C GLU A 207 -20.33 3.17 -1.24
N GLY A 208 -20.18 4.42 -0.89
CA GLY A 208 -18.99 4.92 -0.19
C GLY A 208 -17.71 5.05 -1.04
N TRP A 209 -17.70 4.60 -2.28
CA TRP A 209 -16.55 4.80 -3.16
C TRP A 209 -16.35 6.28 -3.50
N ARG A 210 -15.11 6.71 -3.64
CA ARG A 210 -14.80 8.07 -4.10
C ARG A 210 -15.43 8.31 -5.47
N THR A 211 -16.02 9.48 -5.68
CA THR A 211 -16.80 9.81 -6.90
C THR A 211 -15.97 9.66 -8.19
N ASN A 212 -14.69 10.06 -8.16
CA ASN A 212 -13.79 9.88 -9.31
C ASN A 212 -13.55 8.39 -9.62
N VAL A 213 -13.38 7.56 -8.60
CA VAL A 213 -13.15 6.11 -8.76
C VAL A 213 -14.36 5.42 -9.37
N ILE A 214 -15.56 5.63 -8.81
CA ILE A 214 -16.77 4.98 -9.32
C ILE A 214 -17.13 5.45 -10.73
N ASN A 215 -16.99 6.75 -11.02
CA ASN A 215 -17.28 7.29 -12.36
C ASN A 215 -16.30 6.76 -13.41
N PHE A 216 -15.00 6.70 -13.08
CA PHE A 216 -14.01 6.10 -13.96
C PHE A 216 -14.33 4.61 -14.23
N SER A 217 -14.62 3.86 -13.16
CA SER A 217 -14.94 2.43 -13.24
C SER A 217 -16.17 2.15 -14.12
N ILE A 218 -17.25 2.92 -13.95
CA ILE A 218 -18.44 2.81 -14.82
C ILE A 218 -18.08 3.15 -16.28
N GLY A 219 -17.20 4.12 -16.47
CA GLY A 219 -16.72 4.53 -17.78
C GLY A 219 -16.05 3.41 -18.59
N LEU A 220 -15.37 2.47 -17.91
CA LEU A 220 -14.70 1.33 -18.54
C LEU A 220 -15.66 0.37 -19.26
N PHE A 221 -16.96 0.41 -18.94
CA PHE A 221 -17.97 -0.47 -19.52
C PHE A 221 -18.69 0.11 -20.74
N LYS A 222 -18.28 1.27 -21.26
CA LYS A 222 -18.86 1.85 -22.47
C LYS A 222 -18.53 1.05 -23.72
N GLU A 223 -17.30 0.58 -23.83
CA GLU A 223 -16.79 -0.24 -24.93
C GLU A 223 -15.89 -1.33 -24.38
N VAL A 224 -16.46 -2.50 -24.09
CA VAL A 224 -15.73 -3.62 -23.52
C VAL A 224 -15.31 -4.57 -24.64
N LYS A 225 -14.00 -4.86 -24.73
CA LYS A 225 -13.41 -5.81 -25.67
C LYS A 225 -12.85 -7.02 -24.91
N PRO A 226 -12.80 -8.21 -25.53
CA PRO A 226 -12.03 -9.33 -24.98
C PRO A 226 -10.56 -8.95 -24.81
N ARG A 227 -9.91 -9.50 -23.76
CA ARG A 227 -8.50 -9.23 -23.50
C ARG A 227 -7.67 -10.50 -23.55
N ALA A 228 -6.58 -10.46 -24.31
CA ALA A 228 -5.62 -11.55 -24.33
C ALA A 228 -4.91 -11.65 -22.98
N ILE A 229 -5.00 -12.83 -22.36
CA ILE A 229 -4.44 -13.15 -21.04
C ILE A 229 -3.23 -14.09 -21.13
N THR A 230 -2.65 -14.24 -22.31
CA THR A 230 -1.37 -14.92 -22.55
C THR A 230 -0.45 -14.02 -23.38
N ARG A 231 0.84 -14.27 -23.31
CA ARG A 231 1.86 -13.53 -24.06
C ARG A 231 2.95 -14.47 -24.60
N ASP A 232 3.57 -14.05 -25.69
CA ASP A 232 4.74 -14.70 -26.30
C ASP A 232 6.01 -14.25 -25.58
N ILE A 233 6.20 -14.74 -24.36
CA ILE A 233 7.35 -14.46 -23.48
C ILE A 233 7.79 -15.74 -22.77
N ASP A 234 9.01 -15.75 -22.29
CA ASP A 234 9.63 -16.88 -21.58
C ASP A 234 9.59 -16.74 -20.04
N TRP A 235 9.06 -15.63 -19.53
CA TRP A 235 8.97 -15.33 -18.10
C TRP A 235 7.51 -15.13 -17.65
N GLY A 236 7.03 -15.97 -16.74
CA GLY A 236 5.67 -15.96 -16.21
C GLY A 236 5.15 -17.36 -15.91
N ILE A 237 3.88 -17.44 -15.53
CA ILE A 237 3.22 -18.70 -15.19
C ILE A 237 2.89 -19.48 -16.47
N PRO A 238 3.21 -20.79 -16.54
CA PRO A 238 2.84 -21.63 -17.66
C PRO A 238 1.31 -21.70 -17.84
N VAL A 239 0.86 -21.69 -19.09
CA VAL A 239 -0.57 -21.79 -19.43
C VAL A 239 -1.04 -23.23 -19.22
N PRO A 240 -2.02 -23.51 -18.32
CA PRO A 240 -2.37 -24.85 -17.90
C PRO A 240 -3.27 -25.62 -18.88
N VAL A 241 -2.88 -25.64 -20.17
CA VAL A 241 -3.60 -26.29 -21.26
C VAL A 241 -2.64 -27.21 -22.02
N ALA A 242 -3.12 -28.39 -22.42
CA ALA A 242 -2.33 -29.34 -23.20
C ALA A 242 -1.77 -28.69 -24.49
N GLY A 243 -0.49 -28.88 -24.75
CA GLY A 243 0.24 -28.25 -25.84
C GLY A 243 0.71 -26.80 -25.56
N TRP A 244 0.32 -26.22 -24.42
CA TRP A 244 0.75 -24.88 -23.97
C TRP A 244 1.60 -24.95 -22.71
N ILE A 245 1.30 -25.87 -21.79
CA ILE A 245 1.94 -25.95 -20.48
C ILE A 245 3.46 -26.15 -20.57
N ASP A 246 3.91 -26.92 -21.55
CA ASP A 246 5.32 -27.21 -21.79
C ASP A 246 5.97 -26.24 -22.78
N ASN A 247 5.21 -25.25 -23.29
CA ASN A 247 5.74 -24.26 -24.21
C ASN A 247 6.50 -23.17 -23.45
N PRO A 248 7.83 -23.08 -23.60
CA PRO A 248 8.63 -22.10 -22.84
C PRO A 248 8.28 -20.65 -23.21
N ASN A 249 7.76 -20.40 -24.40
CA ASN A 249 7.48 -19.08 -24.94
C ASN A 249 6.01 -18.64 -24.86
N LYS A 250 5.18 -19.39 -24.13
CA LYS A 250 3.76 -19.04 -23.90
C LYS A 250 3.50 -18.98 -22.40
N LYS A 251 3.23 -17.77 -21.89
CA LYS A 251 2.98 -17.55 -20.46
C LYS A 251 1.68 -16.80 -20.25
N LEU A 252 1.10 -16.97 -19.04
CA LEU A 252 0.02 -16.12 -18.60
C LEU A 252 0.49 -14.68 -18.48
N TYR A 253 -0.39 -13.75 -18.83
CA TYR A 253 -0.10 -12.33 -18.79
C TYR A 253 -0.25 -11.79 -17.36
N VAL A 254 0.65 -10.92 -16.97
CA VAL A 254 0.72 -10.37 -15.61
C VAL A 254 -0.59 -9.77 -15.10
N TRP A 255 -1.41 -9.20 -15.98
CA TRP A 255 -2.67 -8.59 -15.57
C TRP A 255 -3.76 -9.59 -15.19
N PHE A 256 -3.65 -10.83 -15.66
CA PHE A 256 -4.48 -11.94 -15.20
C PHE A 256 -3.92 -12.54 -13.90
N ASP A 257 -2.60 -12.71 -13.80
CA ASP A 257 -2.02 -13.38 -12.64
C ASP A 257 -1.89 -12.49 -11.40
N ALA A 258 -1.48 -11.23 -11.55
CA ALA A 258 -1.14 -10.36 -10.42
C ALA A 258 -2.31 -10.11 -9.45
N VAL A 259 -3.52 -9.91 -9.97
CA VAL A 259 -4.71 -9.65 -9.12
C VAL A 259 -5.18 -10.89 -8.37
N ILE A 260 -4.90 -12.09 -8.86
CA ILE A 260 -5.13 -13.36 -8.16
C ILE A 260 -4.19 -13.49 -6.94
N GLY A 261 -3.14 -12.70 -6.89
CA GLY A 261 -2.19 -12.63 -5.79
C GLY A 261 -2.84 -12.43 -4.42
N TYR A 262 -3.91 -11.67 -4.33
CA TYR A 262 -4.63 -11.47 -3.06
C TYR A 262 -5.19 -12.78 -2.49
N LEU A 263 -5.81 -13.58 -3.35
CA LEU A 263 -6.32 -14.88 -2.96
C LEU A 263 -5.18 -15.85 -2.64
N SER A 264 -4.16 -15.93 -3.50
CA SER A 264 -3.03 -16.84 -3.29
C SER A 264 -2.23 -16.50 -2.04
N ALA A 265 -2.03 -15.21 -1.72
CA ALA A 265 -1.38 -14.78 -0.48
C ALA A 265 -2.22 -15.18 0.76
N SER A 266 -3.54 -15.05 0.69
CA SER A 266 -4.43 -15.48 1.77
C SER A 266 -4.36 -17.00 2.00
N ILE A 267 -4.30 -17.77 0.92
CA ILE A 267 -4.11 -19.24 0.98
C ILE A 267 -2.72 -19.59 1.54
N GLU A 268 -1.66 -18.91 1.10
CA GLU A 268 -0.30 -19.10 1.62
C GLU A 268 -0.23 -18.78 3.12
N TRP A 269 -0.83 -17.65 3.54
CA TRP A 269 -0.93 -17.28 4.94
C TRP A 269 -1.57 -18.39 5.78
N ALA A 270 -2.71 -18.90 5.35
CA ALA A 270 -3.43 -19.97 6.04
C ALA A 270 -2.60 -21.26 6.14
N ARG A 271 -1.95 -21.66 5.05
CA ARG A 271 -1.05 -22.83 5.02
C ARG A 271 0.13 -22.66 5.99
N ARG A 272 0.75 -21.48 6.05
CA ARG A 272 1.85 -21.17 6.97
C ARG A 272 1.42 -21.12 8.43
N LYS A 273 0.18 -20.77 8.71
CA LYS A 273 -0.41 -20.81 10.07
C LYS A 273 -0.78 -22.23 10.53
N GLY A 274 -0.71 -23.23 9.65
CA GLY A 274 -1.06 -24.62 9.96
C GLY A 274 -2.56 -24.93 9.88
N ASP A 275 -3.37 -24.01 9.39
CA ASP A 275 -4.79 -24.20 9.07
C ASP A 275 -5.05 -23.80 7.60
N PRO A 276 -4.87 -24.74 6.65
CA PRO A 276 -4.94 -24.46 5.22
C PRO A 276 -6.29 -23.92 4.72
N GLU A 277 -7.36 -24.06 5.50
CA GLU A 277 -8.71 -23.61 5.13
C GLU A 277 -9.11 -22.29 5.82
N ALA A 278 -8.30 -21.75 6.74
CA ALA A 278 -8.62 -20.55 7.51
C ALA A 278 -8.96 -19.31 6.63
N TRP A 279 -8.29 -19.16 5.49
CA TRP A 279 -8.51 -18.07 4.54
C TRP A 279 -9.95 -17.94 4.05
N ARG A 280 -10.76 -19.05 4.10
CA ARG A 280 -12.15 -19.06 3.63
C ARG A 280 -13.06 -18.13 4.41
N ALA A 281 -12.76 -17.86 5.68
CA ALA A 281 -13.51 -16.92 6.49
C ALA A 281 -13.49 -15.50 5.91
N TRP A 282 -12.42 -15.14 5.19
CA TRP A 282 -12.28 -13.83 4.56
C TRP A 282 -12.77 -13.80 3.10
N TRP A 283 -12.83 -14.93 2.41
CA TRP A 283 -13.11 -14.98 0.99
C TRP A 283 -14.45 -15.59 0.60
N ASN A 284 -14.99 -16.50 1.43
CA ASN A 284 -16.22 -17.23 1.11
C ASN A 284 -17.42 -16.82 1.98
N ASP A 285 -17.21 -16.10 3.07
CA ASP A 285 -18.30 -15.55 3.88
C ASP A 285 -18.78 -14.24 3.25
N PRO A 286 -20.05 -14.15 2.74
CA PRO A 286 -20.58 -12.97 2.07
C PRO A 286 -20.67 -11.74 2.99
N GLU A 287 -20.60 -11.89 4.30
CA GLU A 287 -20.61 -10.78 5.26
C GLU A 287 -19.20 -10.20 5.48
N THR A 288 -18.16 -10.79 4.91
CA THR A 288 -16.80 -10.29 5.04
C THR A 288 -16.46 -9.30 3.92
N PRO A 289 -16.28 -8.01 4.22
CA PRO A 289 -15.91 -7.02 3.24
C PRO A 289 -14.42 -7.10 2.88
N GLY A 290 -14.11 -6.89 1.60
CA GLY A 290 -12.74 -6.77 1.09
C GLY A 290 -12.44 -5.36 0.60
N TYR A 291 -11.44 -4.70 1.21
CA TYR A 291 -10.98 -3.37 0.85
C TYR A 291 -9.67 -3.44 0.08
N TYR A 292 -9.59 -2.73 -1.06
CA TYR A 292 -8.45 -2.78 -1.97
C TYR A 292 -7.78 -1.42 -2.07
N PHE A 293 -6.56 -1.30 -1.55
CA PHE A 293 -5.80 -0.04 -1.51
C PHE A 293 -4.77 0.03 -2.62
N MET A 294 -4.76 1.15 -3.37
CA MET A 294 -3.92 1.30 -4.56
C MET A 294 -3.72 2.77 -4.96
N GLY A 295 -2.83 3.00 -5.94
CA GLY A 295 -2.81 4.23 -6.72
C GLY A 295 -3.87 4.18 -7.83
N LYS A 296 -4.33 5.34 -8.29
CA LYS A 296 -5.41 5.48 -9.30
C LYS A 296 -5.15 4.79 -10.63
N ASP A 297 -3.89 4.55 -10.97
CA ASP A 297 -3.45 3.81 -12.15
C ASP A 297 -3.85 2.32 -12.14
N ASN A 298 -4.23 1.79 -10.97
CA ASN A 298 -4.64 0.40 -10.78
C ASN A 298 -6.17 0.20 -10.70
N ILE A 299 -6.97 1.26 -10.84
CA ILE A 299 -8.44 1.16 -10.72
C ILE A 299 -9.02 0.16 -11.72
N THR A 300 -8.57 0.18 -12.98
CA THR A 300 -9.04 -0.73 -14.03
C THR A 300 -8.91 -2.19 -13.63
N PHE A 301 -7.77 -2.56 -13.03
CA PHE A 301 -7.52 -3.95 -12.62
C PHE A 301 -8.42 -4.41 -11.48
N HIS A 302 -8.88 -3.50 -10.64
CA HIS A 302 -9.64 -3.82 -9.43
C HIS A 302 -11.14 -3.54 -9.52
N SER A 303 -11.57 -2.78 -10.54
CA SER A 303 -13.00 -2.53 -10.79
C SER A 303 -13.53 -3.21 -12.04
N GLN A 304 -12.66 -3.67 -12.96
CA GLN A 304 -13.05 -4.39 -14.16
C GLN A 304 -12.42 -5.79 -14.24
N ILE A 305 -11.10 -5.91 -14.24
CA ILE A 305 -10.40 -7.20 -14.51
C ILE A 305 -10.64 -8.19 -13.36
N TRP A 306 -10.21 -7.89 -12.15
CA TRP A 306 -10.36 -8.78 -11.00
C TRP A 306 -11.83 -9.16 -10.70
N PRO A 307 -12.78 -8.22 -10.66
CA PRO A 307 -14.18 -8.58 -10.55
C PRO A 307 -14.68 -9.49 -11.68
N SER A 308 -14.23 -9.27 -12.91
CA SER A 308 -14.59 -10.15 -14.03
C SER A 308 -14.01 -11.56 -13.90
N GLU A 309 -12.77 -11.69 -13.43
CA GLU A 309 -12.17 -13.00 -13.14
C GLU A 309 -12.94 -13.74 -12.07
N MET A 310 -13.32 -13.07 -10.97
CA MET A 310 -14.14 -13.66 -9.91
C MET A 310 -15.52 -14.07 -10.40
N LEU A 311 -16.19 -13.24 -11.19
CA LEU A 311 -17.49 -13.58 -11.80
C LEU A 311 -17.37 -14.77 -12.74
N GLY A 312 -16.34 -14.81 -13.59
CA GLY A 312 -16.05 -15.92 -14.47
C GLY A 312 -15.76 -17.22 -13.71
N TYR A 313 -14.97 -17.13 -12.64
CA TYR A 313 -14.65 -18.23 -11.74
C TYR A 313 -15.87 -18.73 -10.96
N ASN A 314 -16.73 -17.84 -10.49
CA ASN A 314 -17.97 -18.16 -9.79
C ASN A 314 -19.11 -18.64 -10.72
N GLY A 315 -18.93 -18.57 -12.06
CA GLY A 315 -19.98 -18.92 -13.03
C GLY A 315 -21.14 -17.91 -13.06
N GLN A 316 -20.88 -16.65 -12.73
CA GLN A 316 -21.91 -15.60 -12.55
C GLN A 316 -22.02 -14.60 -13.72
N GLY A 317 -21.36 -14.84 -14.83
CA GLY A 317 -21.54 -14.04 -16.06
C GLY A 317 -22.67 -14.57 -16.95
N SER A 318 -22.81 -14.01 -18.16
CA SER A 318 -23.90 -14.33 -19.11
C SER A 318 -23.92 -15.80 -19.59
N LYS A 319 -22.81 -16.52 -19.47
CA LYS A 319 -22.71 -17.93 -19.88
C LYS A 319 -23.06 -18.90 -18.74
N GLY A 320 -23.26 -18.41 -17.52
CA GLY A 320 -23.44 -19.27 -16.33
C GLY A 320 -22.17 -20.05 -15.99
N GLY A 321 -22.32 -21.17 -15.33
CA GLY A 321 -21.22 -22.08 -14.99
C GLY A 321 -21.25 -22.52 -13.53
N GLU A 322 -20.19 -23.19 -13.11
CA GLU A 322 -20.01 -23.68 -11.75
C GLU A 322 -18.90 -22.91 -11.02
N THR A 323 -19.03 -22.81 -9.71
CA THR A 323 -17.98 -22.23 -8.87
C THR A 323 -16.83 -23.24 -8.73
N GLY A 324 -15.59 -22.76 -8.81
CA GLY A 324 -14.40 -23.58 -8.68
C GLY A 324 -14.15 -24.09 -7.25
N LYS A 325 -13.09 -24.86 -7.07
CA LYS A 325 -12.77 -25.59 -5.81
C LYS A 325 -12.53 -24.70 -4.59
N HIS A 326 -12.17 -23.42 -4.80
CA HIS A 326 -11.97 -22.47 -3.71
C HIS A 326 -13.29 -21.94 -3.11
N GLY A 327 -14.44 -22.35 -3.66
CA GLY A 327 -15.74 -21.82 -3.26
C GLY A 327 -16.03 -20.45 -3.87
N PRO A 328 -17.21 -19.86 -3.57
CA PRO A 328 -17.56 -18.55 -4.10
C PRO A 328 -16.65 -17.47 -3.53
N LEU A 329 -16.03 -16.69 -4.41
CA LEU A 329 -15.15 -15.60 -4.02
C LEU A 329 -15.94 -14.29 -3.88
N ASN A 330 -15.75 -13.58 -2.77
CA ASN A 330 -16.40 -12.30 -2.49
C ASN A 330 -15.86 -11.21 -3.39
N MET A 331 -16.77 -10.48 -4.01
CA MET A 331 -16.45 -9.27 -4.79
C MET A 331 -15.92 -8.15 -3.87
N PRO A 332 -15.10 -7.21 -4.39
CA PRO A 332 -14.58 -6.10 -3.59
C PRO A 332 -15.71 -5.26 -2.97
N GLU A 333 -15.62 -4.99 -1.67
CA GLU A 333 -16.51 -4.01 -1.04
C GLU A 333 -16.14 -2.60 -1.48
N GLN A 334 -14.85 -2.28 -1.47
CA GLN A 334 -14.39 -0.96 -1.88
C GLN A 334 -13.00 -0.97 -2.53
N VAL A 335 -12.87 -0.20 -3.60
CA VAL A 335 -11.59 0.19 -4.20
C VAL A 335 -11.21 1.56 -3.65
N VAL A 336 -10.18 1.58 -2.81
CA VAL A 336 -9.65 2.79 -2.16
C VAL A 336 -8.43 3.25 -2.95
N ALA A 337 -8.67 4.02 -4.00
CA ALA A 337 -7.61 4.52 -4.86
C ALA A 337 -7.17 5.93 -4.44
N SER A 338 -5.86 6.12 -4.29
CA SER A 338 -5.23 7.41 -4.05
C SER A 338 -4.82 8.07 -5.36
N GLU A 339 -4.81 9.39 -5.38
CA GLU A 339 -4.27 10.21 -6.46
C GLU A 339 -2.73 10.16 -6.48
N PHE A 340 -2.06 10.95 -7.31
CA PHE A 340 -0.60 10.96 -7.40
C PHE A 340 0.03 11.96 -6.44
N MET A 341 1.19 11.58 -5.91
CA MET A 341 2.09 12.52 -5.24
C MET A 341 3.15 12.97 -6.24
N THR A 342 3.46 14.27 -6.26
CA THR A 342 4.59 14.86 -6.98
C THR A 342 5.70 15.21 -5.99
N MET A 343 6.84 15.66 -6.48
CA MET A 343 7.98 16.08 -5.66
C MET A 343 8.52 17.40 -6.18
N GLU A 344 8.50 18.44 -5.33
CA GLU A 344 8.98 19.80 -5.68
C GLU A 344 8.39 20.25 -7.03
N GLY A 345 7.07 20.05 -7.21
CA GLY A 345 6.32 20.37 -8.41
C GLY A 345 6.56 19.46 -9.63
N LYS A 346 7.29 18.35 -9.47
CA LYS A 346 7.62 17.43 -10.55
C LYS A 346 7.01 16.04 -10.31
N LYS A 347 6.50 15.38 -11.35
CA LYS A 347 6.00 14.01 -11.25
C LYS A 347 7.15 13.06 -10.89
N PHE A 348 6.93 12.16 -9.92
CA PHE A 348 7.89 11.10 -9.61
C PHE A 348 8.23 10.28 -10.84
N SER A 349 9.50 10.07 -11.06
CA SER A 349 10.01 9.30 -12.21
C SER A 349 11.38 8.72 -11.89
N SER A 350 11.44 7.43 -11.64
CA SER A 350 12.70 6.73 -11.39
C SER A 350 13.65 6.82 -12.58
N SER A 351 13.12 6.78 -13.81
CA SER A 351 13.94 6.91 -15.03
C SER A 351 14.51 8.32 -15.21
N ARG A 352 13.83 9.36 -14.74
CA ARG A 352 14.31 10.75 -14.80
C ARG A 352 15.08 11.18 -13.55
N GLY A 353 15.21 10.31 -12.53
CA GLY A 353 15.88 10.63 -11.27
C GLY A 353 15.08 11.52 -10.31
N ILE A 354 13.81 11.77 -10.59
CA ILE A 354 12.93 12.56 -9.73
C ILE A 354 12.27 11.59 -8.76
N VAL A 355 12.98 11.25 -7.67
CA VAL A 355 12.53 10.19 -6.78
C VAL A 355 13.15 10.34 -5.38
N ILE A 356 12.37 10.04 -4.34
CA ILE A 356 12.83 9.79 -2.98
C ILE A 356 12.48 8.34 -2.66
N TYR A 357 13.49 7.47 -2.59
CA TYR A 357 13.26 6.07 -2.22
C TYR A 357 12.98 5.93 -0.73
N VAL A 358 12.11 4.98 -0.39
CA VAL A 358 11.73 4.70 1.00
C VAL A 358 12.96 4.41 1.86
N LYS A 359 13.86 3.53 1.39
CA LYS A 359 15.10 3.21 2.10
C LYS A 359 15.97 4.45 2.41
N ASP A 360 16.01 5.42 1.48
CA ASP A 360 16.91 6.57 1.60
C ASP A 360 16.35 7.62 2.58
N ILE A 361 15.04 7.86 2.58
CA ILE A 361 14.42 8.77 3.54
C ILE A 361 14.41 8.16 4.96
N LEU A 362 14.16 6.85 5.09
CA LEU A 362 14.19 6.16 6.39
C LEU A 362 15.60 6.04 6.98
N ALA A 363 16.64 6.07 6.16
CA ALA A 363 18.02 6.12 6.62
C ALA A 363 18.40 7.47 7.29
N ARG A 364 17.67 8.55 6.99
CA ARG A 364 17.96 9.91 7.43
C ARG A 364 16.96 10.47 8.44
N TYR A 365 15.73 10.03 8.38
CA TYR A 365 14.63 10.60 9.16
C TYR A 365 13.84 9.53 9.92
N PRO A 366 13.25 9.87 11.07
CA PRO A 366 12.41 8.95 11.81
C PRO A 366 11.22 8.45 10.99
N VAL A 367 10.90 7.16 11.12
CA VAL A 367 9.83 6.50 10.36
C VAL A 367 8.49 7.23 10.53
N ASP A 368 8.14 7.57 11.78
CA ASP A 368 6.86 8.22 12.04
C ASP A 368 6.78 9.66 11.53
N ALA A 369 7.91 10.34 11.31
CA ALA A 369 7.92 11.62 10.62
C ALA A 369 7.50 11.46 9.13
N VAL A 370 7.98 10.39 8.48
CA VAL A 370 7.61 10.05 7.11
C VAL A 370 6.14 9.62 7.04
N ARG A 371 5.68 8.75 7.94
CA ARG A 371 4.30 8.30 8.03
C ARG A 371 3.34 9.45 8.29
N TYR A 372 3.71 10.34 9.21
CA TYR A 372 2.92 11.55 9.52
C TYR A 372 2.75 12.43 8.28
N TYR A 373 3.85 12.73 7.60
CA TYR A 373 3.80 13.56 6.39
C TYR A 373 2.90 12.92 5.30
N ILE A 374 3.05 11.63 5.05
CA ILE A 374 2.19 10.90 4.11
C ILE A 374 0.71 10.99 4.52
N SER A 375 0.42 10.90 5.81
CA SER A 375 -0.97 10.91 6.31
C SER A 375 -1.59 12.32 6.28
N VAL A 376 -0.81 13.37 6.56
CA VAL A 376 -1.31 14.76 6.59
C VAL A 376 -1.34 15.42 5.21
N ALA A 377 -0.39 15.09 4.35
CA ALA A 377 -0.19 15.71 3.03
C ALA A 377 -0.35 14.71 1.86
N GLY A 378 -0.73 13.47 2.11
CA GLY A 378 -0.87 12.43 1.08
C GLY A 378 -1.96 12.72 0.04
N PRO A 379 -1.92 12.02 -1.11
CA PRO A 379 -2.80 12.26 -2.24
C PRO A 379 -4.15 11.54 -2.09
N GLU A 380 -4.89 11.80 -1.02
CA GLU A 380 -6.12 11.06 -0.68
C GLU A 380 -7.23 11.23 -1.71
N SER A 381 -7.52 12.47 -2.11
CA SER A 381 -8.64 12.80 -3.02
C SER A 381 -8.25 13.76 -4.15
N SER A 382 -7.04 14.25 -4.14
CA SER A 382 -6.43 15.10 -5.17
C SER A 382 -4.93 14.85 -5.20
N ASP A 383 -4.31 15.13 -6.33
CA ASP A 383 -2.84 15.11 -6.41
C ASP A 383 -2.24 16.02 -5.34
N SER A 384 -1.14 15.60 -4.75
CA SER A 384 -0.41 16.34 -3.72
C SER A 384 1.06 16.49 -4.10
N ASP A 385 1.75 17.44 -3.47
CA ASP A 385 3.17 17.67 -3.72
C ASP A 385 3.99 17.46 -2.45
N PHE A 386 5.02 16.63 -2.52
CA PHE A 386 6.00 16.52 -1.46
C PHE A 386 7.01 17.66 -1.59
N THR A 387 7.19 18.41 -0.51
CA THR A 387 8.29 19.37 -0.40
C THR A 387 9.07 19.15 0.89
N TRP A 388 10.39 19.29 0.82
CA TRP A 388 11.24 19.16 2.00
C TRP A 388 10.92 20.22 3.07
N ALA A 389 10.54 21.42 2.63
CA ALA A 389 10.14 22.50 3.55
C ALA A 389 8.91 22.10 4.39
N GLU A 390 7.86 21.57 3.77
CA GLU A 390 6.67 21.13 4.49
C GLU A 390 6.95 19.86 5.34
N PHE A 391 7.79 18.94 4.86
CA PHE A 391 8.19 17.78 5.64
C PHE A 391 8.87 18.20 6.96
N VAL A 392 9.84 19.11 6.89
CA VAL A 392 10.54 19.64 8.08
C VAL A 392 9.57 20.42 8.97
N ARG A 393 8.71 21.26 8.39
CA ARG A 393 7.71 22.03 9.14
C ARG A 393 6.77 21.12 9.93
N HIS A 394 6.15 20.12 9.28
CA HIS A 394 5.24 19.19 9.95
C HIS A 394 5.93 18.41 11.08
N ASN A 395 7.16 17.93 10.85
CA ASN A 395 7.91 17.29 11.92
C ASN A 395 8.19 18.23 13.08
N ASN A 396 8.63 19.46 12.81
CA ASN A 396 9.09 20.36 13.85
C ASN A 396 7.97 21.02 14.65
N GLU A 397 6.91 21.44 13.98
CA GLU A 397 5.80 22.17 14.59
C GLU A 397 4.76 21.22 15.20
N GLU A 398 4.39 20.17 14.47
CA GLU A 398 3.28 19.31 14.87
C GLU A 398 3.74 18.10 15.69
N LEU A 399 4.75 17.35 15.23
CA LEU A 399 5.24 16.20 15.98
C LEU A 399 6.15 16.59 17.15
N ALA A 400 7.20 17.39 16.91
CA ALA A 400 8.17 17.70 17.96
C ALA A 400 7.64 18.76 18.94
N ALA A 401 7.19 19.92 18.45
CA ALA A 401 6.81 21.04 19.32
C ALA A 401 5.41 20.88 19.92
N SER A 402 4.44 20.29 19.22
CA SER A 402 3.08 20.10 19.74
C SER A 402 2.95 18.78 20.50
N TRP A 403 3.07 17.64 19.81
CA TRP A 403 2.83 16.31 20.38
C TRP A 403 3.95 15.84 21.31
N GLY A 404 5.18 15.77 20.82
CA GLY A 404 6.32 15.27 21.59
C GLY A 404 6.63 16.12 22.84
N ASN A 405 6.51 17.44 22.72
CA ASN A 405 6.70 18.35 23.86
C ASN A 405 5.58 18.20 24.91
N LEU A 406 4.32 17.97 24.48
CA LEU A 406 3.22 17.71 25.39
C LEU A 406 3.47 16.45 26.22
N VAL A 407 3.77 15.32 25.56
CA VAL A 407 4.09 14.04 26.24
C VAL A 407 5.24 14.23 27.24
N ASN A 408 6.33 14.83 26.76
CA ASN A 408 7.52 15.04 27.59
C ASN A 408 7.23 15.94 28.80
N ARG A 409 6.44 17.00 28.63
CA ARG A 409 6.06 17.92 29.71
C ARG A 409 5.20 17.24 30.77
N VAL A 410 4.18 16.48 30.38
CA VAL A 410 3.32 15.76 31.31
C VAL A 410 4.11 14.70 32.06
N ALA A 411 4.89 13.87 31.38
CA ALA A 411 5.71 12.84 31.99
C ALA A 411 6.79 13.43 32.94
N ASN A 412 7.46 14.55 32.57
CA ASN A 412 8.41 15.23 33.46
C ASN A 412 7.76 15.75 34.74
N LEU A 413 6.56 16.35 34.65
CA LEU A 413 5.84 16.86 35.81
C LEU A 413 5.43 15.73 36.76
N MET A 414 4.95 14.59 36.21
CA MET A 414 4.65 13.40 37.04
C MET A 414 5.91 12.82 37.67
N ASN A 415 6.96 12.57 36.86
CA ASN A 415 8.20 12.01 37.37
C ASN A 415 8.83 12.87 38.49
N LYS A 416 8.86 14.21 38.29
CA LYS A 416 9.49 15.15 39.25
C LYS A 416 8.70 15.28 40.56
N ASN A 417 7.36 15.28 40.50
CA ASN A 417 6.53 15.59 41.67
C ASN A 417 6.06 14.34 42.41
N PHE A 418 5.88 13.21 41.71
CA PHE A 418 5.30 11.99 42.27
C PHE A 418 6.19 10.75 42.03
N GLY A 419 6.96 10.68 40.96
CA GLY A 419 7.70 9.49 40.52
C GLY A 419 6.83 8.40 39.90
N GLU A 420 5.50 8.59 39.93
CA GLU A 420 4.47 7.66 39.50
C GLU A 420 3.27 8.43 38.91
N ILE A 421 2.34 7.73 38.30
CA ILE A 421 1.05 8.31 37.91
C ILE A 421 0.26 8.63 39.17
N PRO A 422 -0.03 9.91 39.48
CA PRO A 422 -0.77 10.28 40.66
C PRO A 422 -2.23 9.77 40.60
N ALA A 423 -2.83 9.51 41.76
CA ALA A 423 -4.25 9.15 41.85
C ALA A 423 -5.13 10.35 41.49
N LEU A 424 -6.29 10.05 40.88
CA LEU A 424 -7.34 11.02 40.66
C LEU A 424 -8.10 11.26 41.97
N ASP A 425 -8.24 12.52 42.41
CA ASP A 425 -9.15 12.90 43.49
C ASP A 425 -10.39 13.60 42.88
N GLU A 426 -11.51 12.94 42.91
CA GLU A 426 -12.76 13.46 42.35
C GLU A 426 -13.23 14.77 43.01
N ASN A 427 -12.86 15.01 44.27
CA ASN A 427 -13.19 16.24 44.97
C ASN A 427 -12.41 17.46 44.50
N GLU A 428 -11.25 17.21 43.90
CA GLU A 428 -10.38 18.23 43.31
C GLU A 428 -10.63 18.47 41.82
N MET A 429 -11.55 17.69 41.19
CA MET A 429 -11.89 17.86 39.77
C MET A 429 -12.76 19.11 39.53
N THR A 430 -12.37 19.87 38.51
CA THR A 430 -13.15 21.01 37.99
C THR A 430 -14.00 20.60 36.78
N ASP A 431 -14.82 21.51 36.31
CA ASP A 431 -15.63 21.29 35.09
C ASP A 431 -14.71 21.18 33.85
N GLU A 432 -13.60 21.92 33.84
CA GLU A 432 -12.62 21.85 32.74
C GLU A 432 -11.92 20.48 32.67
N ASP A 433 -11.64 19.85 33.83
CA ASP A 433 -11.04 18.50 33.87
C ASP A 433 -12.03 17.48 33.28
N ARG A 434 -13.28 17.57 33.68
CA ARG A 434 -14.36 16.68 33.20
C ARG A 434 -14.62 16.88 31.69
N ALA A 435 -14.62 18.14 31.25
CA ALA A 435 -14.80 18.49 29.84
C ALA A 435 -13.69 17.88 28.97
N LEU A 436 -12.42 18.03 29.36
CA LEU A 436 -11.31 17.47 28.60
C LEU A 436 -11.42 15.94 28.47
N LEU A 437 -11.68 15.22 29.58
CA LEU A 437 -11.83 13.76 29.56
C LEU A 437 -13.03 13.32 28.71
N SER A 438 -14.12 14.09 28.72
CA SER A 438 -15.28 13.83 27.87
C SER A 438 -14.98 14.03 26.40
N GLU A 439 -14.27 15.09 26.05
CA GLU A 439 -13.89 15.42 24.67
C GLU A 439 -12.90 14.41 24.09
N THR A 440 -11.86 14.03 24.83
CA THR A 440 -10.89 13.02 24.36
C THR A 440 -11.58 11.68 24.12
N LYS A 441 -12.50 11.28 25.00
CA LYS A 441 -13.29 10.05 24.86
C LYS A 441 -14.24 10.11 23.65
N ALA A 442 -14.87 11.25 23.40
CA ALA A 442 -15.76 11.44 22.26
C ALA A 442 -15.01 11.39 20.92
N ALA A 443 -13.74 11.82 20.91
CA ALA A 443 -12.91 11.84 19.70
C ALA A 443 -12.69 10.44 19.10
N PHE A 444 -12.74 9.35 19.88
CA PHE A 444 -12.66 7.98 19.33
C PHE A 444 -13.74 7.72 18.28
N ASN A 445 -14.98 8.17 18.52
CA ASN A 445 -16.06 8.00 17.55
C ASN A 445 -15.81 8.83 16.28
N THR A 446 -15.39 10.09 16.44
CA THR A 446 -15.17 10.99 15.31
C THR A 446 -13.99 10.54 14.44
N VAL A 447 -12.84 10.28 15.06
CA VAL A 447 -11.63 9.82 14.36
C VAL A 447 -11.87 8.45 13.73
N GLY A 448 -12.50 7.52 14.45
CA GLY A 448 -12.82 6.19 13.95
C GLY A 448 -13.71 6.24 12.70
N SER A 449 -14.81 7.00 12.76
CA SER A 449 -15.71 7.18 11.61
C SER A 449 -14.99 7.78 10.39
N LEU A 450 -14.04 8.69 10.59
CA LEU A 450 -13.26 9.26 9.50
C LEU A 450 -12.31 8.23 8.88
N ILE A 451 -11.69 7.35 9.68
CA ILE A 451 -10.84 6.27 9.16
C ILE A 451 -11.68 5.24 8.38
N GLU A 452 -12.84 4.83 8.91
CA GLU A 452 -13.79 3.91 8.26
C GLU A 452 -14.23 4.41 6.88
N ASN A 453 -14.41 5.73 6.75
CA ASN A 453 -14.77 6.38 5.49
C ASN A 453 -13.55 6.76 4.64
N HIS A 454 -12.36 6.24 4.93
CA HIS A 454 -11.10 6.50 4.22
C HIS A 454 -10.76 8.00 4.09
N ARG A 455 -11.12 8.80 5.12
CA ARG A 455 -10.82 10.22 5.28
C ARG A 455 -9.68 10.41 6.28
N GLN A 456 -8.54 9.80 6.00
CA GLN A 456 -7.43 9.70 6.96
C GLN A 456 -6.79 11.05 7.26
N LYS A 457 -6.72 11.96 6.28
CA LYS A 457 -6.26 13.36 6.52
C LYS A 457 -7.11 14.05 7.56
N ASN A 458 -8.43 13.94 7.44
CA ASN A 458 -9.36 14.52 8.40
C ASN A 458 -9.28 13.82 9.76
N ALA A 459 -9.11 12.50 9.77
CA ALA A 459 -8.94 11.71 10.99
C ALA A 459 -7.69 12.15 11.77
N LEU A 460 -6.55 12.29 11.07
CA LEU A 460 -5.32 12.77 11.68
C LEU A 460 -5.45 14.23 12.17
N SER A 461 -6.08 15.10 11.39
CA SER A 461 -6.37 16.49 11.79
C SER A 461 -7.19 16.56 13.08
N GLU A 462 -8.20 15.70 13.22
CA GLU A 462 -9.04 15.63 14.43
C GLU A 462 -8.24 15.08 15.64
N ALA A 463 -7.43 14.04 15.46
CA ALA A 463 -6.53 13.55 16.50
C ALA A 463 -5.53 14.63 16.96
N MET A 464 -4.99 15.42 16.04
CA MET A 464 -4.09 16.53 16.37
C MET A 464 -4.82 17.73 16.99
N ARG A 465 -6.11 17.92 16.70
CA ARG A 465 -6.95 18.89 17.43
C ARG A 465 -7.03 18.51 18.91
N VAL A 466 -7.23 17.24 19.22
CA VAL A 466 -7.22 16.73 20.61
C VAL A 466 -5.90 17.04 21.29
N VAL A 467 -4.76 16.81 20.62
CA VAL A 467 -3.43 17.20 21.13
C VAL A 467 -3.38 18.70 21.45
N GLY A 468 -3.93 19.54 20.56
CA GLY A 468 -4.02 20.99 20.77
C GLY A 468 -4.85 21.36 22.00
N ASP A 469 -5.96 20.69 22.25
CA ASP A 469 -6.84 20.95 23.39
C ASP A 469 -6.17 20.52 24.72
N ILE A 470 -5.45 19.41 24.73
CA ILE A 470 -4.63 19.01 25.90
C ILE A 470 -3.54 20.06 26.18
N ASN A 471 -2.88 20.59 25.16
CA ASN A 471 -1.90 21.66 25.31
C ASN A 471 -2.52 22.95 25.92
N LYS A 472 -3.73 23.32 25.49
CA LYS A 472 -4.49 24.45 26.06
C LYS A 472 -4.82 24.21 27.53
N TYR A 473 -5.30 23.00 27.87
CA TYR A 473 -5.61 22.61 29.24
C TYR A 473 -4.39 22.73 30.16
N ILE A 474 -3.23 22.16 29.77
CA ILE A 474 -1.99 22.28 30.54
C ILE A 474 -1.55 23.75 30.69
N SER A 475 -1.75 24.56 29.66
CA SER A 475 -1.41 25.98 29.71
C SER A 475 -2.36 26.79 30.62
N ALA A 476 -3.62 26.42 30.66
CA ALA A 476 -4.64 27.07 31.49
C ALA A 476 -4.53 26.67 32.98
N THR A 477 -4.29 25.40 33.25
CA THR A 477 -4.17 24.87 34.63
C THR A 477 -2.84 25.16 35.28
N GLU A 478 -1.80 25.48 34.52
CA GLU A 478 -0.45 25.84 34.98
C GLU A 478 0.06 24.94 36.12
N PRO A 479 0.13 23.59 35.96
CA PRO A 479 0.46 22.66 37.05
C PRO A 479 1.78 22.97 37.74
N TRP A 480 2.73 23.62 37.08
CA TRP A 480 4.01 24.06 37.67
C TRP A 480 3.85 25.17 38.70
N LYS A 481 2.69 25.83 38.79
CA LYS A 481 2.35 26.84 39.79
C LYS A 481 1.60 26.27 41.00
N ILE A 482 1.05 25.07 40.90
CA ILE A 482 0.30 24.43 41.98
C ILE A 482 1.32 23.84 42.98
N LYS A 483 1.63 24.58 44.07
CA LYS A 483 2.63 24.17 45.07
C LYS A 483 2.01 23.74 46.39
N ASP A 484 0.90 24.35 46.76
CA ASP A 484 0.33 24.23 48.08
C ASP A 484 -0.87 23.25 48.16
N ASN A 485 -1.25 22.66 47.03
CA ASN A 485 -2.29 21.64 46.96
C ASN A 485 -1.83 20.41 46.14
N PRO A 486 -1.16 19.44 46.74
CA PRO A 486 -0.69 18.24 46.08
C PRO A 486 -1.82 17.38 45.48
N ALA A 487 -3.00 17.36 46.11
CA ALA A 487 -4.16 16.63 45.62
C ALA A 487 -4.66 17.23 44.29
N ARG A 488 -4.77 18.57 44.21
CA ARG A 488 -5.12 19.24 42.96
C ARG A 488 -4.06 19.04 41.88
N LEU A 489 -2.76 19.17 42.23
CA LEU A 489 -1.68 18.92 41.29
C LEU A 489 -1.75 17.48 40.76
N GLY A 490 -1.93 16.49 41.64
CA GLY A 490 -2.09 15.09 41.27
C GLY A 490 -3.26 14.88 40.31
N THR A 491 -4.42 15.48 40.62
CA THR A 491 -5.62 15.39 39.77
C THR A 491 -5.40 16.00 38.38
N VAL A 492 -4.82 17.21 38.30
CA VAL A 492 -4.49 17.84 37.02
C VAL A 492 -3.55 16.98 36.17
N LEU A 493 -2.51 16.40 36.80
CA LEU A 493 -1.55 15.55 36.09
C LEU A 493 -2.15 14.19 35.67
N HIS A 494 -3.04 13.61 36.49
CA HIS A 494 -3.78 12.41 36.12
C HIS A 494 -4.69 12.66 34.91
N VAL A 495 -5.47 13.74 34.94
CA VAL A 495 -6.34 14.14 33.82
C VAL A 495 -5.52 14.37 32.54
N ALA A 496 -4.40 15.09 32.65
CA ALA A 496 -3.53 15.32 31.52
C ALA A 496 -2.90 14.03 30.97
N ALA A 497 -2.47 13.12 31.85
CA ALA A 497 -1.89 11.84 31.45
C ALA A 497 -2.94 10.92 30.80
N GLN A 498 -4.17 10.88 31.32
CA GLN A 498 -5.28 10.16 30.70
C GLN A 498 -5.57 10.72 29.29
N ALA A 499 -5.65 12.04 29.16
CA ALA A 499 -5.90 12.68 27.87
C ALA A 499 -4.74 12.42 26.86
N VAL A 500 -3.49 12.42 27.31
CA VAL A 500 -2.32 12.04 26.50
C VAL A 500 -2.38 10.56 26.09
N SER A 501 -2.80 9.67 26.99
CA SER A 501 -3.02 8.25 26.67
C SER A 501 -4.10 8.08 25.61
N ASP A 502 -5.22 8.78 25.74
CA ASP A 502 -6.31 8.76 24.73
C ASP A 502 -5.81 9.28 23.36
N ALA A 503 -5.09 10.41 23.34
CA ALA A 503 -4.48 10.92 22.12
C ALA A 503 -3.48 9.94 21.48
N ASN A 504 -2.72 9.20 22.30
CA ASN A 504 -1.82 8.16 21.83
C ASN A 504 -2.56 7.01 21.13
N HIS A 505 -3.72 6.58 21.66
CA HIS A 505 -4.57 5.59 21.00
C HIS A 505 -5.08 6.10 19.64
N LEU A 506 -5.56 7.37 19.59
CA LEU A 506 -6.03 7.99 18.35
C LEU A 506 -4.94 8.11 17.29
N LEU A 507 -3.68 8.33 17.69
CA LEU A 507 -2.53 8.48 16.81
C LEU A 507 -1.83 7.16 16.48
N ALA A 508 -2.07 6.08 17.23
CA ALA A 508 -1.36 4.80 17.07
C ALA A 508 -1.46 4.19 15.65
N PRO A 509 -2.60 4.24 14.94
CA PRO A 509 -2.64 3.76 13.55
C PRO A 509 -1.70 4.52 12.62
N PHE A 510 -1.53 5.81 12.84
CA PHE A 510 -0.69 6.70 12.03
C PHE A 510 0.81 6.60 12.40
N LEU A 511 1.10 6.53 13.70
CA LEU A 511 2.43 6.68 14.31
C LEU A 511 2.80 5.47 15.18
N PRO A 512 2.84 4.24 14.63
CA PRO A 512 2.98 3.04 15.46
C PRO A 512 4.29 2.95 16.22
N HIS A 513 5.40 3.49 15.69
CA HIS A 513 6.70 3.43 16.34
C HIS A 513 6.81 4.37 17.56
N SER A 514 6.24 5.56 17.44
CA SER A 514 6.25 6.54 18.55
C SER A 514 5.14 6.27 19.56
N ALA A 515 4.02 5.67 19.14
CA ALA A 515 2.94 5.29 20.05
C ALA A 515 3.42 4.32 21.14
N GLN A 516 4.27 3.35 20.82
CA GLN A 516 4.94 2.49 21.78
C GLN A 516 5.79 3.29 22.80
N LYS A 517 6.56 4.28 22.31
CA LYS A 517 7.41 5.12 23.16
C LYS A 517 6.59 6.02 24.10
N VAL A 518 5.46 6.53 23.62
CA VAL A 518 4.53 7.32 24.45
C VAL A 518 3.91 6.45 25.54
N TRP A 519 3.49 5.23 25.19
CA TRP A 519 3.00 4.24 26.16
C TRP A 519 4.01 3.98 27.28
N GLU A 520 5.26 3.71 26.93
CA GLU A 520 6.36 3.51 27.89
C GLU A 520 6.66 4.76 28.72
N ALA A 521 6.59 5.96 28.11
CA ALA A 521 6.80 7.22 28.83
C ALA A 521 5.72 7.51 29.88
N LEU A 522 4.53 6.95 29.72
CA LEU A 522 3.43 6.99 30.69
C LEU A 522 3.45 5.80 31.69
N GLY A 523 4.57 5.06 31.78
CA GLY A 523 4.70 3.92 32.68
C GLY A 523 4.04 2.63 32.20
N GLY A 524 3.58 2.59 30.96
CA GLY A 524 3.02 1.39 30.34
C GLY A 524 4.08 0.31 30.10
N THR A 525 3.67 -0.94 30.18
CA THR A 525 4.53 -2.12 29.96
C THR A 525 3.96 -3.01 28.88
N GLY A 526 4.82 -3.83 28.26
CA GLY A 526 4.43 -4.70 27.17
C GLY A 526 4.28 -3.97 25.82
N THR A 527 3.68 -4.66 24.85
CA THR A 527 3.47 -4.13 23.50
C THR A 527 2.19 -3.31 23.47
N PHE A 528 2.29 -2.05 23.04
CA PHE A 528 1.15 -1.18 22.79
C PHE A 528 0.80 -1.12 21.29
N SER A 529 1.82 -0.96 20.45
CA SER A 529 1.64 -0.86 19.00
C SER A 529 2.58 -1.85 18.30
N PRO A 530 2.09 -3.01 17.88
CA PRO A 530 2.92 -4.05 17.29
C PRO A 530 3.46 -3.63 15.93
N LEU A 531 4.71 -3.97 15.67
CA LEU A 531 5.40 -3.74 14.41
C LEU A 531 5.52 -5.05 13.62
N PRO A 532 5.57 -4.98 12.28
CA PRO A 532 5.86 -6.14 11.45
C PRO A 532 7.28 -6.63 11.66
N ARG A 533 7.53 -7.87 11.25
CA ARG A 533 8.86 -8.46 11.17
C ARG A 533 9.10 -9.08 9.81
N LEU A 534 10.36 -9.08 9.41
CA LEU A 534 10.83 -9.74 8.20
C LEU A 534 11.34 -11.15 8.56
N GLU A 535 10.85 -12.17 7.87
CA GLU A 535 11.25 -13.56 8.07
C GLU A 535 11.71 -14.19 6.75
N GLU A 536 12.84 -14.93 6.77
CA GLU A 536 13.24 -15.76 5.63
C GLU A 536 12.52 -17.10 5.72
N VAL A 537 11.82 -17.47 4.65
CA VAL A 537 11.05 -18.71 4.59
C VAL A 537 11.37 -19.50 3.32
N GLU A 538 11.16 -20.80 3.39
CA GLU A 538 11.16 -21.66 2.21
C GLU A 538 9.79 -21.66 1.53
N ASP A 539 9.79 -21.72 0.20
CA ASP A 539 8.57 -21.87 -0.59
C ASP A 539 7.85 -23.19 -0.24
N LEU A 540 6.54 -23.13 -0.06
CA LEU A 540 5.74 -24.27 0.35
C LEU A 540 5.68 -25.39 -0.71
N ASP A 541 5.94 -25.07 -1.97
CA ASP A 541 5.77 -25.96 -3.12
C ASP A 541 7.03 -26.04 -4.02
N LYS A 542 8.07 -25.23 -3.72
CA LYS A 542 9.36 -25.20 -4.45
C LYS A 542 10.53 -25.40 -3.47
N PRO A 543 10.89 -26.65 -3.13
CA PRO A 543 11.98 -26.92 -2.19
C PRO A 543 13.29 -26.20 -2.57
N GLY A 544 13.96 -25.64 -1.58
CA GLY A 544 15.20 -24.86 -1.75
C GLY A 544 15.02 -23.41 -2.20
N PHE A 545 13.80 -22.99 -2.51
CA PHE A 545 13.54 -21.60 -2.88
C PHE A 545 13.25 -20.74 -1.64
N MET A 546 14.23 -19.93 -1.24
CA MET A 546 14.16 -19.07 -0.04
C MET A 546 13.85 -17.63 -0.40
N TYR A 547 12.96 -16.98 0.38
CA TYR A 547 12.62 -15.56 0.20
C TYR A 547 12.11 -14.92 1.49
N PRO A 548 12.21 -13.58 1.63
CA PRO A 548 11.64 -12.88 2.75
C PRO A 548 10.14 -12.70 2.62
N ILE A 549 9.44 -12.85 3.74
CA ILE A 549 8.06 -12.42 3.92
C ILE A 549 8.00 -11.34 4.99
N ILE A 550 6.97 -10.48 4.92
CA ILE A 550 6.58 -9.65 6.07
C ILE A 550 5.40 -10.35 6.75
N THR A 551 5.47 -10.46 8.06
CA THR A 551 4.42 -10.98 8.92
C THR A 551 4.42 -10.25 10.26
N GLY A 552 3.46 -10.57 11.13
CA GLY A 552 3.39 -9.99 12.46
C GLY A 552 2.43 -10.74 13.37
N ASP A 553 2.32 -10.23 14.59
CA ASP A 553 1.38 -10.73 15.58
C ASP A 553 0.51 -9.55 16.06
N TYR A 554 -0.73 -9.51 15.60
CA TYR A 554 -1.64 -8.38 15.75
C TYR A 554 -2.94 -8.81 16.44
N LYS A 555 -2.82 -9.28 17.69
CA LYS A 555 -3.96 -9.81 18.44
C LYS A 555 -4.48 -8.80 19.46
N LEU A 556 -5.77 -8.49 19.38
CA LEU A 556 -6.45 -7.65 20.36
C LEU A 556 -6.37 -8.24 21.78
N GLY A 557 -6.00 -7.40 22.74
CA GLY A 557 -5.84 -7.80 24.13
C GLY A 557 -4.53 -8.51 24.47
N GLU A 558 -3.67 -8.80 23.45
CA GLU A 558 -2.33 -9.34 23.63
C GLU A 558 -1.26 -8.32 23.18
N THR A 559 -1.28 -7.98 21.89
CA THR A 559 -0.32 -7.06 21.26
C THR A 559 -0.97 -5.78 20.74
N VAL A 560 -2.29 -5.78 20.56
CA VAL A 560 -3.08 -4.63 20.09
C VAL A 560 -4.00 -4.17 21.19
N HIS A 561 -3.96 -2.87 21.50
CA HIS A 561 -4.88 -2.23 22.44
C HIS A 561 -6.21 -1.86 21.76
N PRO A 562 -7.33 -1.79 22.50
CA PRO A 562 -8.63 -1.49 21.92
C PRO A 562 -8.74 -0.03 21.44
N TRP A 563 -9.59 0.23 20.46
CA TRP A 563 -9.97 1.57 20.03
C TRP A 563 -10.95 2.19 21.04
N ALA A 564 -10.44 2.52 22.21
CA ALA A 564 -11.22 3.06 23.33
C ALA A 564 -10.29 3.79 24.29
N SER A 565 -10.87 4.68 25.12
CA SER A 565 -10.16 5.26 26.26
C SER A 565 -9.93 4.18 27.30
N GLU A 566 -8.68 3.80 27.50
CA GLU A 566 -8.26 2.86 28.55
C GLU A 566 -7.79 3.64 29.79
N PRO A 567 -8.31 3.31 31.01
CA PRO A 567 -7.88 3.98 32.23
C PRO A 567 -6.38 3.77 32.48
N ILE A 568 -5.65 4.86 32.74
CA ILE A 568 -4.27 4.77 33.21
C ILE A 568 -4.23 4.25 34.66
N VAL A 569 -3.15 3.57 35.03
CA VAL A 569 -3.04 2.93 36.35
C VAL A 569 -2.31 3.86 37.33
N ALA A 570 -3.06 4.40 38.29
CA ALA A 570 -2.48 5.19 39.38
C ALA A 570 -1.45 4.36 40.16
N GLY A 571 -0.33 4.97 40.55
CA GLY A 571 0.80 4.30 41.23
C GLY A 571 1.75 3.60 40.24
N ALA A 572 1.48 3.55 38.95
CA ALA A 572 2.44 3.03 37.99
C ALA A 572 3.67 3.95 37.89
N PRO A 573 4.90 3.39 37.98
CA PRO A 573 6.12 4.21 37.94
C PRO A 573 6.27 4.93 36.61
N VAL A 574 6.53 6.22 36.63
CA VAL A 574 6.83 7.02 35.43
C VAL A 574 8.34 7.12 35.25
N PRO A 575 8.89 6.57 34.16
CA PRO A 575 10.33 6.61 33.92
C PRO A 575 10.80 8.05 33.65
N LYS A 576 12.12 8.27 33.75
CA LYS A 576 12.69 9.56 33.33
C LYS A 576 12.40 9.80 31.87
N PRO A 577 11.72 10.90 31.53
CA PRO A 577 11.31 11.15 30.15
C PRO A 577 12.49 11.39 29.21
N HIS A 578 12.30 10.94 27.98
CA HIS A 578 13.18 11.23 26.84
C HIS A 578 12.36 11.84 25.71
N PRO A 579 12.95 12.71 24.88
CA PRO A 579 12.25 13.25 23.71
C PRO A 579 11.74 12.13 22.79
N ILE A 580 10.44 12.17 22.46
CA ILE A 580 9.82 11.21 21.54
C ILE A 580 10.20 11.54 20.09
N PHE A 581 10.19 12.85 19.75
CA PHE A 581 10.55 13.37 18.44
C PHE A 581 11.69 14.39 18.56
N ALA A 582 12.64 14.30 17.63
CA ALA A 582 13.69 15.30 17.46
C ALA A 582 13.30 16.31 16.39
N LYS A 583 13.70 17.57 16.60
CA LYS A 583 13.59 18.58 15.54
C LYS A 583 14.59 18.30 14.44
N ILE A 584 14.18 18.49 13.20
CA ILE A 584 15.03 18.45 12.03
C ILE A 584 15.59 19.87 11.84
N PRO A 585 16.93 20.03 11.70
CA PRO A 585 17.51 21.34 11.46
C PRO A 585 16.96 21.97 10.17
N PRO A 586 16.67 23.29 10.15
CA PRO A 586 16.17 23.95 8.94
C PRO A 586 17.08 23.81 7.73
N GLU A 587 18.39 23.71 7.95
CA GLU A 587 19.42 23.52 6.92
C GLU A 587 19.25 22.20 6.16
N ALA A 588 18.57 21.21 6.74
CA ALA A 588 18.28 19.95 6.08
C ALA A 588 17.46 20.14 4.79
N VAL A 589 16.66 21.20 4.68
CA VAL A 589 15.92 21.51 3.45
C VAL A 589 16.88 21.80 2.30
N GLU A 590 17.85 22.67 2.53
CA GLU A 590 18.86 23.02 1.51
C GLU A 590 19.76 21.84 1.17
N GLU A 591 20.14 21.05 2.17
CA GLU A 591 20.96 19.83 1.99
C GLU A 591 20.22 18.80 1.12
N GLU A 592 18.93 18.55 1.37
CA GLU A 592 18.15 17.57 0.59
C GLU A 592 17.86 18.07 -0.83
N LEU A 593 17.60 19.36 -1.02
CA LEU A 593 17.45 19.94 -2.36
C LEU A 593 18.77 19.85 -3.15
N ALA A 594 19.91 20.16 -2.52
CA ALA A 594 21.23 20.04 -3.15
C ALA A 594 21.58 18.58 -3.49
N ARG A 595 21.24 17.64 -2.62
CA ARG A 595 21.38 16.20 -2.86
C ARG A 595 20.55 15.78 -4.07
N PHE A 596 19.29 16.16 -4.11
CA PHE A 596 18.39 15.86 -5.22
C PHE A 596 18.92 16.40 -6.55
N ASP A 597 19.38 17.64 -6.60
CA ASP A 597 19.96 18.26 -7.81
C ASP A 597 21.24 17.52 -8.24
N SER A 598 22.09 17.13 -7.30
CA SER A 598 23.32 16.37 -7.56
C SER A 598 23.03 14.98 -8.13
N GLU A 599 22.07 14.26 -7.55
CA GLU A 599 21.67 12.94 -8.02
C GLU A 599 21.00 13.02 -9.41
N LEU A 600 20.17 14.04 -9.64
CA LEU A 600 19.55 14.28 -10.94
C LEU A 600 20.60 14.55 -12.03
N LYS A 601 21.61 15.35 -11.71
CA LYS A 601 22.72 15.65 -12.62
C LYS A 601 23.53 14.39 -12.92
N ALA A 602 23.93 13.63 -11.90
CA ALA A 602 24.71 12.40 -12.07
C ALA A 602 23.98 11.35 -12.94
N ARG A 603 22.67 11.20 -12.76
CA ARG A 603 21.85 10.28 -13.58
C ARG A 603 21.75 10.73 -15.03
N ARG A 604 21.56 12.03 -15.29
CA ARG A 604 21.54 12.57 -16.66
C ARG A 604 22.87 12.35 -17.37
N GLU A 605 23.98 12.53 -16.67
CA GLU A 605 25.32 12.29 -17.21
C GLU A 605 25.53 10.79 -17.51
N ALA A 606 25.10 9.90 -16.64
CA ALA A 606 25.17 8.45 -16.83
C ALA A 606 24.30 7.98 -18.02
N GLU A 607 23.08 8.52 -18.14
CA GLU A 607 22.19 8.22 -19.26
C GLU A 607 22.77 8.71 -20.60
N ALA A 608 23.29 9.92 -20.63
CA ALA A 608 23.95 10.47 -21.82
C ALA A 608 25.16 9.64 -22.23
N ALA A 609 25.98 9.20 -21.26
CA ALA A 609 27.13 8.32 -21.51
C ALA A 609 26.69 6.95 -22.07
N ARG A 610 25.61 6.37 -21.54
CA ARG A 610 25.04 5.10 -22.03
C ARG A 610 24.57 5.24 -23.48
N LEU A 611 23.77 6.28 -23.77
CA LEU A 611 23.27 6.54 -25.13
C LEU A 611 24.41 6.77 -26.13
N ALA A 612 25.47 7.47 -25.72
CA ALA A 612 26.66 7.66 -26.54
C ALA A 612 27.39 6.33 -26.80
N ALA A 613 27.52 5.46 -25.80
CA ALA A 613 28.13 4.14 -25.95
C ALA A 613 27.30 3.21 -26.84
N GLU A 614 25.98 3.24 -26.74
CA GLU A 614 25.05 2.49 -27.59
C GLU A 614 25.14 2.97 -29.04
N LYS A 615 25.16 4.29 -29.26
CA LYS A 615 25.36 4.86 -30.61
C LYS A 615 26.70 4.47 -31.24
N ALA A 616 27.77 4.50 -30.46
CA ALA A 616 29.08 4.09 -30.92
C ALA A 616 29.14 2.58 -31.30
N LYS A 617 28.37 1.72 -30.62
CA LYS A 617 28.24 0.29 -30.98
C LYS A 617 27.44 0.05 -32.25
N LEU A 618 26.53 0.96 -32.61
CA LEU A 618 25.74 0.87 -33.84
C LEU A 618 26.46 1.45 -35.06
N GLU A 619 27.44 2.33 -34.86
CA GLU A 619 28.24 2.97 -35.92
C GLU A 619 29.55 2.24 -36.23
N GLY A 620 29.98 1.25 -35.44
CA GLY A 620 31.17 0.43 -35.60
C GLY A 620 30.84 -1.03 -35.94
#